data_af89c99a125dc78182205f21b3e1be85
#
_entry.id   af89c99a125dc78182205f21b3e1be85
#
_cell.length_a   1.000
_cell.length_b   1.000
_cell.length_c   1.000
_cell.angle_alpha   90.00
_cell.angle_beta   90.00
_cell.angle_gamma   90.00
#
_symmetry.space_group_name_H-M   'P 1'
#
loop_
_entity.id
_entity.type
_entity.pdbx_description
1 polymer ?
#
loop_
_entity_poly.entity_id
_entity_poly.type
_entity_poly.pdbx_seq_one_letter_code
_entity_poly.pdbx_strand_id
1 'polypeptide(L)'
;LAERFPVVLVHPIPQAKYLLRLRDPETGELTRRRSPKRGAMVHILRELVYIPELLNHPNFAVEAVLTEEEEFQTYDPKARRGRGGWRRRGRQLLDVVERYRLSSADDLWAFVSDKLPEEFTTQDLAAAMGQPKALAQQMAYCLRRLGAIDVRAKIGNSLVYRRVV
;
A
#
# COMPACT_ATOMS: atom_id res chain seq x y z
N LEU A 1 21.40 -9.16 4.38
CA LEU A 1 20.93 -9.04 5.76
C LEU A 1 20.04 -10.24 6.13
N ALA A 2 19.01 -10.55 5.33
CA ALA A 2 18.08 -11.67 5.56
C ALA A 2 18.75 -13.05 5.55
N GLU A 3 19.87 -13.23 4.87
CA GLU A 3 20.64 -14.47 4.91
C GLU A 3 21.18 -14.83 6.30
N ARG A 4 21.35 -13.82 7.15
CA ARG A 4 21.99 -13.98 8.47
C ARG A 4 21.05 -13.70 9.64
N PHE A 5 20.00 -12.90 9.41
CA PHE A 5 19.12 -12.41 10.48
C PHE A 5 17.68 -12.42 10.01
N PRO A 6 16.72 -12.66 10.91
CA PRO A 6 15.31 -12.38 10.62
C PRO A 6 15.12 -10.86 10.40
N VAL A 7 14.50 -10.51 9.28
CA VAL A 7 14.25 -9.13 8.88
C VAL A 7 12.75 -8.91 8.72
N VAL A 8 12.22 -7.90 9.37
CA VAL A 8 10.85 -7.43 9.18
C VAL A 8 10.91 -6.00 8.66
N LEU A 9 10.41 -5.79 7.44
CA LEU A 9 10.27 -4.47 6.86
C LEU A 9 8.89 -3.92 7.25
N VAL A 10 8.87 -2.90 8.11
CA VAL A 10 7.62 -2.26 8.55
C VAL A 10 7.27 -1.11 7.61
N HIS A 11 6.06 -1.14 7.02
CA HIS A 11 5.57 -0.08 6.14
C HIS A 11 4.29 0.55 6.68
N PRO A 12 4.33 1.82 7.14
CA PRO A 12 3.16 2.52 7.61
C PRO A 12 2.28 3.00 6.45
N ILE A 13 0.98 2.75 6.56
CA ILE A 13 -0.06 3.15 5.60
C ILE A 13 -1.06 4.03 6.34
N PRO A 14 -1.09 5.35 6.12
CA PRO A 14 -2.02 6.23 6.80
C PRO A 14 -3.47 5.93 6.41
N GLN A 15 -4.24 5.31 7.31
CA GLN A 15 -5.68 5.12 7.16
C GLN A 15 -6.42 6.44 7.37
N ALA A 16 -5.96 7.23 8.35
CA ALA A 16 -6.44 8.57 8.58
C ALA A 16 -5.25 9.53 8.73
N LYS A 17 -5.35 10.66 8.04
CA LYS A 17 -4.36 11.73 8.16
C LYS A 17 -5.06 13.04 8.48
N TYR A 18 -4.59 13.72 9.50
CA TYR A 18 -5.01 15.05 9.87
C TYR A 18 -3.96 16.06 9.44
N LEU A 19 -4.38 17.16 8.83
CA LEU A 19 -3.52 18.25 8.43
C LEU A 19 -3.69 19.37 9.43
N LEU A 20 -2.65 19.62 10.22
CA LEU A 20 -2.58 20.73 11.17
C LEU A 20 -1.82 21.88 10.50
N ARG A 21 -2.53 22.97 10.22
CA ARG A 21 -2.01 24.09 9.44
C ARG A 21 -1.91 25.34 10.30
N LEU A 22 -0.70 25.87 10.40
CA LEU A 22 -0.44 27.18 10.96
C LEU A 22 -0.60 28.22 9.84
N ARG A 23 -1.67 29.03 9.91
CA ARG A 23 -1.95 30.07 8.91
C ARG A 23 -1.05 31.26 9.09
N ASP A 24 -0.96 31.71 10.31
CA ASP A 24 -0.20 32.91 10.67
C ASP A 24 0.69 32.59 11.88
N PRO A 25 2.01 32.70 11.73
CA PRO A 25 2.95 32.48 12.82
C PRO A 25 2.80 33.50 13.96
N GLU A 26 2.30 34.73 13.68
CA GLU A 26 2.16 35.78 14.68
C GLU A 26 0.94 35.56 15.56
N THR A 27 -0.17 35.16 15.00
CA THR A 27 -1.41 34.87 15.74
C THR A 27 -1.45 33.46 16.32
N GLY A 28 -0.62 32.54 15.80
CA GLY A 28 -0.59 31.15 16.21
C GLY A 28 -1.86 30.37 15.80
N GLU A 29 -2.69 30.92 14.90
CA GLU A 29 -3.95 30.29 14.48
C GLU A 29 -3.69 28.95 13.77
N LEU A 30 -4.13 27.87 14.41
CA LEU A 30 -4.04 26.51 13.91
C LEU A 30 -5.40 26.03 13.40
N THR A 31 -5.41 25.49 12.18
CA THR A 31 -6.57 24.79 11.63
C THR A 31 -6.26 23.31 11.48
N ARG A 32 -7.19 22.45 11.93
CA ARG A 32 -7.08 20.98 11.82
C ARG A 32 -8.15 20.46 10.89
N ARG A 33 -7.73 19.73 9.85
CA ARG A 33 -8.69 19.08 8.93
C ARG A 33 -8.25 17.67 8.60
N ARG A 34 -9.22 16.78 8.39
CA ARG A 34 -8.95 15.42 7.90
C ARG A 34 -8.65 15.45 6.40
N SER A 35 -7.60 14.74 5.98
CA SER A 35 -7.31 14.49 4.57
C SER A 35 -8.38 13.56 3.97
N PRO A 36 -8.81 13.79 2.71
CA PRO A 36 -9.73 12.87 2.04
C PRO A 36 -9.06 11.54 1.66
N LYS A 37 -7.73 11.48 1.60
CA LYS A 37 -6.98 10.27 1.27
C LYS A 37 -7.05 9.29 2.43
N ARG A 38 -7.44 8.04 2.11
CA ARG A 38 -7.47 6.94 3.07
C ARG A 38 -6.60 5.80 2.56
N GLY A 39 -5.71 5.33 3.41
CA GLY A 39 -4.97 4.10 3.20
C GLY A 39 -5.83 2.87 3.52
N ALA A 40 -5.48 1.76 2.89
CA ALA A 40 -6.02 0.44 3.19
C ALA A 40 -4.86 -0.56 3.14
N MET A 41 -4.98 -1.69 3.86
CA MET A 41 -3.91 -2.68 3.99
C MET A 41 -3.38 -3.16 2.64
N VAL A 42 -4.27 -3.37 1.67
CA VAL A 42 -3.94 -3.77 0.30
C VAL A 42 -3.03 -2.79 -0.45
N HIS A 43 -2.92 -1.54 0.01
CA HIS A 43 -2.02 -0.55 -0.59
C HIS A 43 -0.54 -0.88 -0.39
N ILE A 44 -0.21 -1.87 0.46
CA ILE A 44 1.16 -2.40 0.58
C ILE A 44 1.69 -2.93 -0.77
N LEU A 45 0.82 -3.35 -1.67
CA LEU A 45 1.18 -3.80 -3.01
C LEU A 45 1.97 -2.75 -3.82
N ARG A 46 1.76 -1.45 -3.55
CA ARG A 46 2.46 -0.35 -4.22
C ARG A 46 3.96 -0.35 -3.92
N GLU A 47 4.33 -0.85 -2.77
CA GLU A 47 5.72 -0.98 -2.32
C GLU A 47 6.27 -2.38 -2.60
N LEU A 48 5.43 -3.41 -2.41
CA LEU A 48 5.83 -4.79 -2.59
C LEU A 48 6.25 -5.11 -4.04
N VAL A 49 5.73 -4.40 -5.05
CA VAL A 49 6.13 -4.57 -6.46
C VAL A 49 7.63 -4.36 -6.69
N TYR A 50 8.34 -3.67 -5.81
CA TYR A 50 9.78 -3.44 -5.92
C TYR A 50 10.63 -4.58 -5.36
N ILE A 51 10.05 -5.40 -4.48
CA ILE A 51 10.77 -6.44 -3.73
C ILE A 51 9.96 -7.75 -3.55
N PRO A 52 9.14 -8.18 -4.52
CA PRO A 52 8.20 -9.27 -4.28
C PRO A 52 8.90 -10.58 -3.92
N GLU A 53 10.03 -10.89 -4.57
CA GLU A 53 10.75 -12.15 -4.36
C GLU A 53 11.33 -12.30 -2.95
N LEU A 54 11.50 -11.20 -2.22
CA LEU A 54 11.97 -11.28 -0.83
C LEU A 54 10.99 -12.02 0.08
N LEU A 55 9.68 -12.08 -0.26
CA LEU A 55 8.71 -12.88 0.48
C LEU A 55 8.93 -14.40 0.36
N ASN A 56 9.75 -14.85 -0.60
CA ASN A 56 10.17 -16.26 -0.69
C ASN A 56 11.35 -16.57 0.25
N HIS A 57 11.93 -15.56 0.89
CA HIS A 57 13.06 -15.76 1.78
C HIS A 57 12.55 -16.07 3.21
N PRO A 58 12.97 -17.20 3.83
CA PRO A 58 12.42 -17.66 5.12
C PRO A 58 12.63 -16.67 6.28
N ASN A 59 13.67 -15.85 6.20
CA ASN A 59 13.99 -14.85 7.23
C ASN A 59 13.49 -13.45 6.89
N PHE A 60 12.57 -13.31 5.91
CA PHE A 60 12.06 -12.00 5.53
C PHE A 60 10.54 -11.93 5.65
N ALA A 61 10.06 -10.83 6.17
CA ALA A 61 8.65 -10.51 6.18
C ALA A 61 8.42 -9.00 5.97
N VAL A 62 7.26 -8.65 5.47
CA VAL A 62 6.77 -7.26 5.43
C VAL A 62 5.64 -7.14 6.42
N GLU A 63 5.66 -6.12 7.25
CA GLU A 63 4.56 -5.76 8.15
C GLU A 63 3.93 -4.46 7.67
N ALA A 64 2.74 -4.56 7.07
CA ALA A 64 1.92 -3.41 6.74
C ALA A 64 1.20 -2.93 8.01
N VAL A 65 1.28 -1.63 8.29
CA VAL A 65 0.73 -1.04 9.52
C VAL A 65 -0.21 0.09 9.15
N LEU A 66 -1.51 -0.06 9.45
CA LEU A 66 -2.47 1.04 9.32
C LEU A 66 -2.26 2.01 10.48
N THR A 67 -2.09 3.29 10.14
CA THR A 67 -1.80 4.33 11.11
C THR A 67 -2.81 5.48 11.03
N GLU A 68 -3.00 6.16 12.15
CA GLU A 68 -3.53 7.51 12.19
C GLU A 68 -2.37 8.48 12.40
N GLU A 69 -2.29 9.49 11.55
CA GLU A 69 -1.18 10.45 11.55
C GLU A 69 -1.68 11.88 11.55
N GLU A 70 -0.89 12.75 12.15
CA GLU A 70 -1.04 14.19 12.03
C GLU A 70 0.15 14.78 11.29
N GLU A 71 -0.10 15.59 10.27
CA GLU A 71 0.92 16.27 9.48
C GLU A 71 0.85 17.76 9.77
N PHE A 72 1.92 18.30 10.36
CA PHE A 72 2.06 19.71 10.63
C PHE A 72 2.56 20.46 9.40
N GLN A 73 1.86 21.52 9.01
CA GLN A 73 2.15 22.33 7.84
C GLN A 73 2.18 23.82 8.19
N THR A 74 3.16 24.54 7.65
CA THR A 74 3.23 26.01 7.71
C THR A 74 3.07 26.60 6.31
N TYR A 75 2.50 27.80 6.25
CA TYR A 75 2.39 28.51 4.98
C TYR A 75 3.73 29.16 4.60
N ASP A 76 4.14 28.99 3.33
CA ASP A 76 5.30 29.62 2.74
C ASP A 76 4.93 30.16 1.35
N PRO A 77 4.77 31.48 1.21
CA PRO A 77 4.37 32.09 -0.06
C PRO A 77 5.38 31.86 -1.19
N LYS A 78 6.64 31.50 -0.87
CA LYS A 78 7.69 31.19 -1.84
C LYS A 78 7.64 29.73 -2.32
N ALA A 79 6.84 28.88 -1.70
CA ALA A 79 6.65 27.48 -2.13
C ALA A 79 5.78 27.39 -3.38
N ARG A 80 6.38 27.55 -4.56
CA ARG A 80 5.68 27.70 -5.86
C ARG A 80 5.09 26.41 -6.43
N ARG A 81 5.28 25.20 -5.87
CA ARG A 81 4.83 23.96 -6.52
C ARG A 81 3.97 23.04 -5.61
N GLY A 82 2.79 22.72 -6.10
CA GLY A 82 2.05 21.49 -5.79
C GLY A 82 1.14 21.46 -4.57
N ARG A 83 1.22 22.41 -3.61
CA ARG A 83 0.45 22.36 -2.35
C ARG A 83 -0.12 23.71 -1.90
N GLY A 84 -0.31 24.66 -2.82
CA GLY A 84 -0.87 25.98 -2.50
C GLY A 84 -0.08 26.73 -1.41
N GLY A 85 1.26 26.63 -1.39
CA GLY A 85 2.12 27.29 -0.42
C GLY A 85 2.30 26.58 0.91
N TRP A 86 1.67 25.41 1.13
CA TRP A 86 1.81 24.67 2.38
C TRP A 86 3.06 23.78 2.39
N ARG A 87 3.95 23.99 3.35
CA ARG A 87 5.14 23.15 3.59
C ARG A 87 4.94 22.24 4.80
N ARG A 88 5.20 20.96 4.62
CA ARG A 88 5.27 20.00 5.73
C ARG A 88 6.49 20.31 6.61
N ARG A 89 6.26 20.39 7.91
CA ARG A 89 7.30 20.59 8.94
C ARG A 89 7.54 19.35 9.77
N GLY A 90 6.54 18.50 9.92
CA GLY A 90 6.66 17.28 10.70
C GLY A 90 5.47 16.35 10.51
N ARG A 91 5.60 15.16 11.07
CA ARG A 91 4.53 14.18 11.24
C ARG A 91 4.58 13.63 12.65
N GLN A 92 3.42 13.34 13.16
CA GLN A 92 3.24 12.65 14.43
C GLN A 92 2.36 11.42 14.18
N LEU A 93 2.79 10.28 14.69
CA LEU A 93 1.97 9.09 14.80
C LEU A 93 0.98 9.33 15.96
N LEU A 94 -0.30 9.21 15.67
CA LEU A 94 -1.35 9.30 16.68
C LEU A 94 -1.75 7.93 17.19
N ASP A 95 -1.91 6.96 16.27
CA ASP A 95 -2.32 5.60 16.62
C ASP A 95 -1.84 4.58 15.59
N VAL A 96 -1.70 3.35 16.03
CA VAL A 96 -1.50 2.13 15.22
C VAL A 96 -2.80 1.34 15.26
N VAL A 97 -3.57 1.42 14.17
CA VAL A 97 -4.93 0.86 14.11
C VAL A 97 -4.92 -0.64 13.90
N GLU A 98 -4.05 -1.11 12.99
CA GLU A 98 -4.01 -2.50 12.57
C GLU A 98 -2.62 -2.86 12.03
N ARG A 99 -2.24 -4.12 12.16
CA ARG A 99 -1.01 -4.69 11.60
C ARG A 99 -1.33 -5.93 10.79
N TYR A 100 -0.69 -6.08 9.65
CA TYR A 100 -0.79 -7.26 8.82
C TYR A 100 0.60 -7.70 8.34
N ARG A 101 0.96 -8.94 8.68
CA ARG A 101 2.26 -9.51 8.31
C ARG A 101 2.14 -10.34 7.05
N LEU A 102 3.03 -10.08 6.12
CA LEU A 102 3.21 -10.80 4.86
C LEU A 102 4.55 -11.52 4.92
N SER A 103 4.56 -12.83 4.82
CA SER A 103 5.75 -13.70 4.87
C SER A 103 5.78 -14.71 3.71
N SER A 104 4.73 -14.76 2.92
CA SER A 104 4.59 -15.67 1.78
C SER A 104 3.60 -15.13 0.74
N ALA A 105 3.51 -15.83 -0.40
CA ALA A 105 2.48 -15.56 -1.39
C ALA A 105 1.06 -15.81 -0.86
N ASP A 106 0.91 -16.74 0.09
CA ASP A 106 -0.41 -17.10 0.65
C ASP A 106 -1.03 -15.93 1.42
N ASP A 107 -0.22 -15.12 2.09
CA ASP A 107 -0.69 -13.95 2.81
C ASP A 107 -1.32 -12.90 1.87
N LEU A 108 -0.93 -12.87 0.59
CA LEU A 108 -1.52 -11.97 -0.40
C LEU A 108 -2.94 -12.37 -0.78
N TRP A 109 -3.28 -13.66 -0.70
CA TRP A 109 -4.62 -14.12 -1.05
C TRP A 109 -5.70 -13.67 -0.06
N ALA A 110 -5.33 -13.24 1.14
CA ALA A 110 -6.26 -12.62 2.09
C ALA A 110 -6.91 -11.32 1.55
N PHE A 111 -6.30 -10.68 0.54
CA PHE A 111 -6.87 -9.52 -0.15
C PHE A 111 -7.85 -9.87 -1.27
N VAL A 112 -8.06 -11.15 -1.55
CA VAL A 112 -8.86 -11.65 -2.67
C VAL A 112 -10.02 -12.48 -2.13
N SER A 113 -11.25 -12.17 -2.54
CA SER A 113 -12.43 -12.94 -2.15
C SER A 113 -12.48 -14.31 -2.85
N ASP A 114 -13.24 -15.25 -2.27
CA ASP A 114 -13.46 -16.61 -2.82
C ASP A 114 -14.22 -16.61 -4.15
N LYS A 115 -14.66 -15.44 -4.63
CA LYS A 115 -15.37 -15.31 -5.91
C LYS A 115 -14.45 -15.28 -7.13
N LEU A 116 -13.13 -15.38 -6.94
CA LEU A 116 -12.19 -15.42 -8.06
C LEU A 116 -12.34 -16.74 -8.82
N PRO A 117 -12.54 -16.72 -10.17
CA PRO A 117 -12.58 -17.93 -10.98
C PRO A 117 -11.25 -18.69 -10.94
N GLU A 118 -11.26 -19.98 -11.30
CA GLU A 118 -10.04 -20.80 -11.39
C GLU A 118 -9.05 -20.24 -12.42
N GLU A 119 -9.55 -19.80 -13.57
CA GLU A 119 -8.80 -19.03 -14.55
C GLU A 119 -9.33 -17.60 -14.58
N PHE A 120 -8.46 -16.63 -14.41
CA PHE A 120 -8.83 -15.25 -14.20
C PHE A 120 -7.91 -14.27 -14.92
N THR A 121 -8.45 -13.12 -15.25
CA THR A 121 -7.71 -11.96 -15.75
C THR A 121 -7.43 -10.96 -14.61
N THR A 122 -6.65 -9.91 -14.91
CA THR A 122 -6.51 -8.78 -13.96
C THR A 122 -7.82 -8.04 -13.71
N GLN A 123 -8.82 -8.16 -14.62
CA GLN A 123 -10.15 -7.59 -14.42
C GLN A 123 -10.93 -8.36 -13.37
N ASP A 124 -10.91 -9.70 -13.46
CA ASP A 124 -11.55 -10.59 -12.48
C ASP A 124 -10.90 -10.44 -11.10
N LEU A 125 -9.56 -10.34 -11.08
CA LEU A 125 -8.81 -10.09 -9.85
C LEU A 125 -9.17 -8.74 -9.22
N ALA A 126 -9.32 -7.68 -10.02
CA ALA A 126 -9.77 -6.37 -9.53
C ALA A 126 -11.16 -6.43 -8.90
N ALA A 127 -12.09 -7.16 -9.54
CA ALA A 127 -13.43 -7.37 -9.00
C ALA A 127 -13.40 -8.17 -7.69
N ALA A 128 -12.63 -9.27 -7.64
CA ALA A 128 -12.48 -10.10 -6.45
C ALA A 128 -11.81 -9.36 -5.27
N MET A 129 -10.91 -8.44 -5.56
CA MET A 129 -10.26 -7.58 -4.56
C MET A 129 -11.13 -6.37 -4.15
N GLY A 130 -12.16 -6.03 -4.92
CA GLY A 130 -12.89 -4.77 -4.75
C GLY A 130 -11.99 -3.53 -4.92
N GLN A 131 -10.98 -3.63 -5.80
CA GLN A 131 -9.94 -2.63 -5.96
C GLN A 131 -9.78 -2.18 -7.43
N PRO A 132 -9.21 -0.98 -7.67
CA PRO A 132 -8.90 -0.53 -9.03
C PRO A 132 -7.97 -1.50 -9.76
N LYS A 133 -8.13 -1.62 -11.08
CA LYS A 133 -7.33 -2.48 -11.96
C LYS A 133 -5.82 -2.31 -11.76
N ALA A 134 -5.35 -1.09 -11.48
CA ALA A 134 -3.94 -0.83 -11.23
C ALA A 134 -3.39 -1.61 -10.02
N LEU A 135 -4.17 -1.73 -8.91
CA LEU A 135 -3.78 -2.55 -7.76
C LEU A 135 -3.83 -4.05 -8.08
N ALA A 136 -4.83 -4.50 -8.85
CA ALA A 136 -4.91 -5.88 -9.31
C ALA A 136 -3.73 -6.25 -10.24
N GLN A 137 -3.26 -5.32 -11.06
CA GLN A 137 -2.05 -5.52 -11.87
C GLN A 137 -0.80 -5.66 -11.00
N GLN A 138 -0.67 -4.85 -9.94
CA GLN A 138 0.41 -4.99 -8.96
C GLN A 138 0.33 -6.32 -8.21
N MET A 139 -0.88 -6.75 -7.81
CA MET A 139 -1.12 -8.06 -7.20
C MET A 139 -0.70 -9.18 -8.12
N ALA A 140 -1.19 -9.20 -9.36
CA ALA A 140 -0.83 -10.23 -10.36
C ALA A 140 0.68 -10.27 -10.62
N TYR A 141 1.33 -9.11 -10.66
CA TYR A 141 2.78 -9.02 -10.79
C TYR A 141 3.48 -9.68 -9.60
N CYS A 142 3.11 -9.33 -8.37
CA CYS A 142 3.70 -9.90 -7.16
C CYS A 142 3.49 -11.43 -7.11
N LEU A 143 2.25 -11.90 -7.33
CA LEU A 143 1.93 -13.33 -7.32
C LEU A 143 2.71 -14.12 -8.38
N ARG A 144 2.90 -13.55 -9.57
CA ARG A 144 3.74 -14.18 -10.61
C ARG A 144 5.21 -14.27 -10.20
N ARG A 145 5.77 -13.20 -9.64
CA ARG A 145 7.16 -13.17 -9.19
C ARG A 145 7.42 -14.14 -8.03
N LEU A 146 6.37 -14.41 -7.25
CA LEU A 146 6.38 -15.39 -6.16
C LEU A 146 6.12 -16.82 -6.63
N GLY A 147 5.76 -17.04 -7.90
CA GLY A 147 5.41 -18.35 -8.43
C GLY A 147 4.04 -18.86 -8.00
N ALA A 148 3.18 -17.99 -7.45
CA ALA A 148 1.85 -18.34 -6.95
C ALA A 148 0.77 -18.39 -8.04
N ILE A 149 1.05 -17.80 -9.21
CA ILE A 149 0.18 -17.89 -10.41
C ILE A 149 1.01 -18.05 -11.67
N ASP A 150 0.45 -18.78 -12.64
CA ASP A 150 1.00 -18.96 -13.98
C ASP A 150 0.11 -18.30 -15.05
N VAL A 151 0.74 -17.91 -16.17
CA VAL A 151 0.02 -17.45 -17.37
C VAL A 151 -0.41 -18.69 -18.15
N ARG A 152 -1.72 -18.85 -18.38
CA ARG A 152 -2.30 -19.96 -19.16
C ARG A 152 -2.59 -19.57 -20.60
N ALA A 153 -3.07 -18.36 -20.80
CA ALA A 153 -3.48 -17.88 -22.12
C ALA A 153 -3.33 -16.36 -22.24
N LYS A 154 -3.48 -15.87 -23.45
CA LYS A 154 -3.66 -14.45 -23.75
C LYS A 154 -4.92 -14.29 -24.61
N ILE A 155 -5.88 -13.51 -24.13
CA ILE A 155 -7.12 -13.19 -24.83
C ILE A 155 -7.12 -11.69 -25.13
N GLY A 156 -6.94 -11.35 -26.41
CA GLY A 156 -6.71 -9.96 -26.82
C GLY A 156 -5.47 -9.38 -26.14
N ASN A 157 -5.64 -8.30 -25.38
CA ASN A 157 -4.56 -7.66 -24.60
C ASN A 157 -4.49 -8.10 -23.14
N SER A 158 -5.33 -9.08 -22.72
CA SER A 158 -5.39 -9.56 -21.34
C SER A 158 -4.70 -10.92 -21.20
N LEU A 159 -3.85 -11.04 -20.17
CA LEU A 159 -3.32 -12.33 -19.76
C LEU A 159 -4.36 -13.03 -18.87
N VAL A 160 -4.48 -14.33 -19.07
CA VAL A 160 -5.28 -15.24 -18.25
C VAL A 160 -4.33 -16.01 -17.34
N TYR A 161 -4.61 -15.98 -16.05
CA TYR A 161 -3.81 -16.58 -14.99
C TYR A 161 -4.55 -17.75 -14.34
N ARG A 162 -3.79 -18.63 -13.72
CA ARG A 162 -4.27 -19.70 -12.85
C ARG A 162 -3.38 -19.79 -11.61
N ARG A 163 -3.97 -20.12 -10.45
CA ARG A 163 -3.19 -20.42 -9.23
C ARG A 163 -2.31 -21.65 -9.46
N VAL A 164 -1.09 -21.57 -8.95
CA VAL A 164 -0.23 -22.75 -8.79
C VAL A 164 -0.58 -23.36 -7.44
N VAL A 165 -0.98 -24.63 -7.44
CA VAL A 165 -1.32 -25.42 -6.24
C VAL A 165 -0.06 -26.07 -5.70
#